data_7236cacb39ed0fb8bfa3b776510ba7b2
#
_entry.id   7236cacb39ed0fb8bfa3b776510ba7b2
#
_cell.length_a   1.000
_cell.length_b   1.000
_cell.length_c   1.000
_cell.angle_alpha   90.00
_cell.angle_beta   90.00
_cell.angle_gamma   90.00
#
_symmetry.space_group_name_H-M   'P 1'
#
loop_
_entity.id
_entity.type
_entity.pdbx_description
1 polymer ?
#
loop_
_entity_poly.entity_id
_entity_poly.type
_entity_poly.pdbx_seq_one_letter_code
_entity_poly.pdbx_strand_id
1 'polypeptide(L)'
;SEIGSMESGIKVRRVIVPAESESKGNAQVGEKVKVTLIITADRDYDFVQITDKRAACLEPVNQLSGYQWSIGCYVSPRDHATNFYFDRLSKGKHIVEMEYYVDRKGDYQSGTCIAECTYSPEFGGRTETYELKVNN
;
A
#
# COMPACT_ATOMS: atom_id res chain seq x y z
N SER A 1 -23.84 -7.61 1.00
CA SER A 1 -23.35 -7.74 0.75
C SER A 1 -23.15 -8.21 0.75
N GLU A 2 -23.71 -8.36 0.77
CA GLU A 2 -23.13 -8.94 0.40
C GLU A 2 -22.13 -9.42 0.43
N ILE A 3 -22.29 -9.51 0.21
CA ILE A 3 -20.92 -9.82 0.03
C ILE A 3 -20.04 -9.37 1.16
N GLY A 4 -20.51 -8.43 1.87
CA GLY A 4 -19.77 -7.96 3.01
C GLY A 4 -19.37 -9.08 3.94
N SER A 5 -20.18 -10.08 4.02
CA SER A 5 -19.89 -11.20 4.89
C SER A 5 -18.70 -12.00 4.40
N MET A 6 -18.43 -11.94 3.09
CA MET A 6 -17.29 -12.63 2.56
C MET A 6 -16.01 -11.86 2.75
N GLU A 7 -16.13 -10.73 3.37
CA GLU A 7 -14.99 -9.88 3.60
C GLU A 7 -14.51 -9.96 5.03
N SER A 8 -14.68 -11.12 5.64
CA SER A 8 -14.03 -11.33 6.90
C SER A 8 -12.53 -11.34 6.64
N GLY A 9 -11.80 -10.79 7.58
CA GLY A 9 -10.38 -10.72 7.44
C GLY A 9 -9.90 -9.28 7.31
N ILE A 10 -8.95 -9.07 6.41
CA ILE A 10 -8.29 -7.79 6.25
C ILE A 10 -8.65 -7.21 4.90
N LYS A 11 -9.11 -5.96 4.90
CA LYS A 11 -9.36 -5.22 3.67
C LYS A 11 -8.28 -4.15 3.53
N VAL A 12 -7.82 -3.96 2.29
CA VAL A 12 -6.85 -2.92 2.00
C VAL A 12 -7.39 -2.07 0.87
N ARG A 13 -7.34 -0.75 1.07
CA ARG A 13 -7.68 0.21 0.05
C ARG A 13 -6.47 1.10 -0.16
N ARG A 14 -6.10 1.35 -1.43
CA ARG A 14 -4.92 2.11 -1.76
C ARG A 14 -5.30 3.36 -2.53
N VAL A 15 -4.78 4.50 -2.09
CA VAL A 15 -5.05 5.79 -2.71
C VAL A 15 -3.71 6.47 -2.99
N ILE A 16 -3.57 7.05 -4.18
CA ILE A 16 -2.36 7.78 -4.53
C ILE A 16 -2.71 9.25 -4.75
N VAL A 17 -1.94 10.15 -4.13
CA VAL A 17 -2.18 11.60 -4.18
C VAL A 17 -0.87 12.27 -4.59
N PRO A 18 -0.88 13.15 -5.59
CA PRO A 18 -2.03 13.88 -6.16
C PRO A 18 -2.74 13.19 -7.31
N ALA A 19 -2.33 12.00 -7.70
CA ALA A 19 -3.08 11.27 -8.71
C ALA A 19 -4.45 10.95 -8.11
N GLU A 20 -5.50 11.51 -8.63
CA GLU A 20 -6.77 11.62 -7.93
C GLU A 20 -7.64 10.40 -7.99
N SER A 21 -7.31 9.44 -8.82
CA SER A 21 -8.13 8.27 -9.00
C SER A 21 -7.46 7.05 -8.41
N GLU A 22 -8.24 6.16 -7.83
CA GLU A 22 -7.67 4.93 -7.30
C GLU A 22 -7.17 4.00 -8.39
N SER A 23 -7.70 4.11 -9.61
CA SER A 23 -7.34 3.22 -10.69
C SER A 23 -6.57 3.90 -11.80
N LYS A 24 -6.58 5.23 -11.86
CA LYS A 24 -5.96 5.96 -12.95
C LYS A 24 -5.64 7.38 -12.49
N GLY A 25 -4.41 7.82 -12.70
CA GLY A 25 -4.02 9.14 -12.29
C GLY A 25 -2.93 9.72 -13.15
N ASN A 26 -2.65 11.00 -12.93
CA ASN A 26 -1.63 11.74 -13.67
C ASN A 26 -0.66 12.38 -12.70
N ALA A 27 0.62 12.38 -13.07
CA ALA A 27 1.67 12.98 -12.29
C ALA A 27 2.71 13.58 -13.22
N GLN A 28 3.65 14.32 -12.67
CA GLN A 28 4.73 14.93 -13.43
C GLN A 28 6.07 14.48 -12.88
N VAL A 29 7.06 14.40 -13.76
CA VAL A 29 8.41 14.05 -13.36
C VAL A 29 8.90 15.06 -12.34
N GLY A 30 9.51 14.56 -11.25
CA GLY A 30 10.03 15.41 -10.19
C GLY A 30 9.04 15.67 -9.07
N GLU A 31 7.80 15.34 -9.28
CA GLU A 31 6.76 15.53 -8.29
C GLU A 31 6.84 14.46 -7.22
N LYS A 32 6.41 14.79 -6.01
CA LYS A 32 6.19 13.78 -4.96
C LYS A 32 4.76 13.33 -4.98
N VAL A 33 4.57 12.04 -4.81
CA VAL A 33 3.24 11.47 -4.62
C VAL A 33 3.23 10.73 -3.30
N LYS A 34 2.04 10.63 -2.70
CA LYS A 34 1.85 9.90 -1.47
C LYS A 34 0.93 8.73 -1.75
N VAL A 35 1.36 7.55 -1.35
CA VAL A 35 0.51 6.36 -1.41
C VAL A 35 0.00 6.11 0.00
N THR A 36 -1.30 6.08 0.14
CA THR A 36 -1.98 5.84 1.42
C THR A 36 -2.66 4.50 1.37
N LEU A 37 -2.36 3.65 2.34
CA LEU A 37 -3.02 2.37 2.50
C LEU A 37 -3.97 2.47 3.68
N ILE A 38 -5.24 2.18 3.43
CA ILE A 38 -6.26 2.14 4.46
C ILE A 38 -6.55 0.68 4.72
N ILE A 39 -6.14 0.21 5.90
CA ILE A 39 -6.18 -1.20 6.26
C ILE A 39 -7.25 -1.38 7.32
N THR A 40 -8.22 -2.24 7.05
CA THR A 40 -9.30 -2.49 8.00
C THR A 40 -9.26 -3.96 8.39
N ALA A 41 -9.14 -4.24 9.69
CA ALA A 41 -9.11 -5.59 10.23
C ALA A 41 -10.40 -5.85 10.98
N ASP A 42 -11.02 -7.01 10.74
CA ASP A 42 -12.27 -7.37 11.42
C ASP A 42 -12.02 -7.93 12.82
N ARG A 43 -10.79 -8.21 13.15
CA ARG A 43 -10.36 -8.71 14.47
C ARG A 43 -8.88 -8.43 14.61
N ASP A 44 -8.30 -8.81 15.75
CA ASP A 44 -6.85 -8.70 15.93
C ASP A 44 -6.16 -9.83 15.19
N TYR A 45 -5.08 -9.48 14.48
CA TYR A 45 -4.25 -10.46 13.78
C TYR A 45 -2.81 -10.30 14.22
N ASP A 46 -2.13 -11.42 14.37
CA ASP A 46 -0.69 -11.40 14.66
C ASP A 46 0.07 -11.65 13.38
N PHE A 47 1.20 -10.95 13.23
CA PHE A 47 2.17 -11.16 12.15
C PHE A 47 1.54 -11.00 10.76
N VAL A 48 1.18 -9.75 10.48
CA VAL A 48 0.60 -9.38 9.19
C VAL A 48 1.68 -8.69 8.37
N GLN A 49 1.83 -9.13 7.13
CA GLN A 49 2.72 -8.48 6.17
C GLN A 49 1.89 -7.87 5.06
N ILE A 50 2.18 -6.62 4.73
CA ILE A 50 1.54 -5.95 3.61
C ILE A 50 2.64 -5.62 2.61
N THR A 51 2.42 -6.04 1.36
CA THR A 51 3.36 -5.80 0.27
C THR A 51 2.69 -4.89 -0.75
N ASP A 52 3.18 -3.67 -0.86
CA ASP A 52 2.64 -2.68 -1.80
C ASP A 52 3.57 -2.62 -3.01
N LYS A 53 3.12 -3.20 -4.13
CA LYS A 53 3.91 -3.23 -5.36
C LYS A 53 3.64 -1.96 -6.15
N ARG A 54 4.63 -1.08 -6.18
CA ARG A 54 4.47 0.24 -6.76
C ARG A 54 4.73 0.26 -8.26
N ALA A 55 4.31 1.34 -8.90
CA ALA A 55 4.65 1.58 -10.30
C ALA A 55 6.16 1.83 -10.43
N ALA A 56 6.73 1.43 -11.56
CA ALA A 56 8.18 1.45 -11.75
C ALA A 56 8.78 2.86 -11.73
N CYS A 57 7.96 3.89 -11.97
CA CYS A 57 8.44 5.27 -11.96
C CYS A 57 8.51 5.88 -10.57
N LEU A 58 8.16 5.14 -9.54
CA LEU A 58 8.11 5.68 -8.18
C LEU A 58 9.33 5.22 -7.39
N GLU A 59 10.00 6.19 -6.76
CA GLU A 59 11.18 5.93 -5.94
C GLU A 59 10.90 6.41 -4.52
N PRO A 60 11.12 5.57 -3.51
CA PRO A 60 10.85 6.00 -2.13
C PRO A 60 11.66 7.24 -1.75
N VAL A 61 10.99 8.22 -1.17
CA VAL A 61 11.67 9.40 -0.65
C VAL A 61 12.59 8.99 0.48
N ASN A 62 12.09 8.15 1.39
CA ASN A 62 12.90 7.59 2.46
C ASN A 62 13.18 6.14 2.12
N GLN A 63 14.45 5.83 1.87
CA GLN A 63 14.83 4.48 1.44
C GLN A 63 15.34 3.61 2.59
N LEU A 64 15.35 4.15 3.79
CA LEU A 64 15.82 3.40 4.95
C LEU A 64 14.67 2.61 5.56
N SER A 65 14.96 1.37 5.92
CA SER A 65 14.00 0.56 6.67
C SER A 65 13.98 1.03 8.12
N GLY A 66 12.84 0.94 8.76
CA GLY A 66 12.73 1.32 10.14
C GLY A 66 11.35 1.11 10.71
N TYR A 67 11.28 1.12 12.03
CA TYR A 67 10.03 0.95 12.73
C TYR A 67 9.30 2.29 12.85
N GLN A 68 8.01 2.27 12.54
CA GLN A 68 7.15 3.45 12.63
C GLN A 68 6.27 3.31 13.87
N TRP A 69 6.68 3.96 14.94
CA TRP A 69 6.02 3.78 16.24
C TRP A 69 4.57 4.26 16.23
N SER A 70 4.27 5.32 15.48
CA SER A 70 2.93 5.89 15.46
C SER A 70 1.89 4.93 14.88
N ILE A 71 2.31 4.02 14.01
CA ILE A 71 1.39 3.06 13.38
C ILE A 71 1.70 1.62 13.76
N GLY A 72 2.75 1.40 14.54
CA GLY A 72 3.06 0.08 15.06
C GLY A 72 3.53 -0.91 14.01
N CYS A 73 4.29 -0.46 13.01
CA CYS A 73 4.79 -1.38 12.00
C CYS A 73 6.21 -1.06 11.59
N TYR A 74 6.89 -2.08 11.09
CA TYR A 74 8.21 -1.94 10.50
C TYR A 74 8.04 -1.72 9.01
N VAL A 75 8.64 -0.66 8.47
CA VAL A 75 8.53 -0.31 7.06
C VAL A 75 9.84 -0.64 6.37
N SER A 76 9.75 -1.38 5.26
CA SER A 76 10.93 -1.81 4.52
C SER A 76 10.74 -1.50 3.03
N PRO A 77 11.30 -0.38 2.55
CA PRO A 77 11.26 -0.08 1.12
C PRO A 77 12.22 -1.01 0.37
N ARG A 78 11.71 -1.63 -0.69
CA ARG A 78 12.48 -2.54 -1.52
C ARG A 78 12.45 -2.04 -2.96
N ASP A 79 13.14 -2.75 -3.85
CA ASP A 79 13.32 -2.30 -5.23
C ASP A 79 12.00 -2.11 -5.99
N HIS A 80 11.05 -3.02 -5.78
CA HIS A 80 9.80 -2.99 -6.54
C HIS A 80 8.57 -2.90 -5.67
N ALA A 81 8.76 -2.87 -4.36
CA ALA A 81 7.65 -2.88 -3.42
C ALA A 81 8.08 -2.24 -2.11
N THR A 82 7.10 -1.82 -1.32
CA THR A 82 7.33 -1.43 0.06
C THR A 82 6.61 -2.44 0.92
N ASN A 83 7.32 -3.02 1.89
CA ASN A 83 6.75 -3.99 2.81
C ASN A 83 6.48 -3.33 4.15
N PHE A 84 5.34 -3.70 4.74
CA PHE A 84 4.93 -3.23 6.06
C PHE A 84 4.68 -4.46 6.92
N TYR A 85 5.36 -4.53 8.06
CA TYR A 85 5.28 -5.71 8.95
C TYR A 85 4.67 -5.29 10.26
N PHE A 86 3.55 -5.89 10.61
CA PHE A 86 2.87 -5.67 11.88
C PHE A 86 3.03 -6.92 12.72
N ASP A 87 3.63 -6.81 13.91
CA ASP A 87 3.58 -7.90 14.86
C ASP A 87 2.15 -8.15 15.28
N ARG A 88 1.40 -7.07 15.41
CA ARG A 88 -0.01 -7.14 15.72
C ARG A 88 -0.76 -6.06 14.97
N LEU A 89 -1.76 -6.46 14.21
CA LEU A 89 -2.69 -5.56 13.57
C LEU A 89 -4.01 -5.66 14.30
N SER A 90 -4.34 -4.64 15.09
CA SER A 90 -5.52 -4.70 15.92
C SER A 90 -6.78 -4.49 15.09
N LYS A 91 -7.91 -4.96 15.62
CA LYS A 91 -9.20 -4.74 15.00
C LYS A 91 -9.42 -3.25 14.77
N GLY A 92 -9.93 -2.90 13.60
CA GLY A 92 -10.24 -1.52 13.28
C GLY A 92 -9.50 -1.05 12.04
N LYS A 93 -9.43 0.26 11.88
CA LYS A 93 -8.85 0.90 10.71
C LYS A 93 -7.46 1.43 11.03
N HIS A 94 -6.53 1.18 10.13
CA HIS A 94 -5.16 1.65 10.23
C HIS A 94 -4.78 2.32 8.93
N ILE A 95 -4.02 3.40 9.02
CA ILE A 95 -3.61 4.16 7.84
C ILE A 95 -2.09 4.22 7.83
N VAL A 96 -1.48 3.77 6.74
CA VAL A 96 -0.05 3.92 6.53
C VAL A 96 0.18 4.71 5.26
N GLU A 97 1.22 5.51 5.25
CA GLU A 97 1.54 6.39 4.14
C GLU A 97 3.00 6.25 3.75
N MET A 98 3.25 6.32 2.44
CA MET A 98 4.60 6.34 1.90
C MET A 98 4.70 7.40 0.84
N GLU A 99 5.80 8.15 0.85
CA GLU A 99 6.05 9.15 -0.16
C GLU A 99 7.04 8.64 -1.18
N TYR A 100 6.81 9.00 -2.44
CA TYR A 100 7.66 8.61 -3.56
C TYR A 100 7.92 9.81 -4.45
N TYR A 101 9.11 9.84 -5.05
CA TYR A 101 9.37 10.74 -6.17
C TYR A 101 8.97 10.07 -7.46
N VAL A 102 8.45 10.85 -8.40
CA VAL A 102 8.15 10.38 -9.75
C VAL A 102 9.40 10.65 -10.59
N ASP A 103 10.05 9.61 -11.10
CA ASP A 103 11.37 9.77 -11.68
C ASP A 103 11.40 9.70 -13.20
N ARG A 104 10.32 9.27 -13.88
CA ARG A 104 10.38 9.02 -15.30
C ARG A 104 9.03 9.17 -15.96
N LYS A 105 8.99 9.85 -17.13
CA LYS A 105 7.74 9.95 -17.88
C LYS A 105 7.37 8.62 -18.51
N GLY A 106 6.11 8.44 -18.83
CA GLY A 106 5.59 7.26 -19.47
C GLY A 106 4.25 6.86 -18.88
N ASP A 107 3.74 5.74 -19.38
CA ASP A 107 2.52 5.15 -18.87
C ASP A 107 2.89 3.92 -18.06
N TYR A 108 2.45 3.87 -16.81
CA TYR A 108 2.86 2.84 -15.87
C TYR A 108 1.65 2.18 -15.25
N GLN A 109 1.83 0.93 -14.87
CA GLN A 109 0.84 0.22 -14.08
C GLN A 109 1.54 -0.32 -12.84
N SER A 110 0.92 -0.12 -11.69
CA SER A 110 1.43 -0.68 -10.44
C SER A 110 1.15 -2.17 -10.38
N GLY A 111 1.79 -2.86 -9.44
CA GLY A 111 1.32 -4.16 -9.02
C GLY A 111 0.20 -4.01 -8.01
N THR A 112 -0.22 -5.12 -7.45
CA THR A 112 -1.25 -5.14 -6.42
C THR A 112 -0.64 -4.81 -5.06
N CYS A 113 -1.49 -4.50 -4.10
CA CYS A 113 -1.10 -4.43 -2.69
C CYS A 113 -1.75 -5.62 -2.00
N ILE A 114 -0.95 -6.42 -1.33
CA ILE A 114 -1.39 -7.68 -0.75
C ILE A 114 -1.14 -7.67 0.75
N ALA A 115 -2.17 -8.01 1.52
CA ALA A 115 -2.05 -8.22 2.95
C ALA A 115 -2.11 -9.71 3.24
N GLU A 116 -1.15 -10.20 4.00
CA GLU A 116 -1.05 -11.62 4.32
C GLU A 116 -0.91 -11.80 5.82
N CYS A 117 -1.70 -12.73 6.36
CA CYS A 117 -1.58 -13.12 7.76
C CYS A 117 -0.74 -14.39 7.79
N THR A 118 0.39 -14.35 8.49
CA THR A 118 1.34 -15.47 8.47
C THR A 118 0.69 -16.78 8.90
N TYR A 119 -0.14 -16.72 9.95
CA TYR A 119 -0.73 -17.95 10.51
C TYR A 119 -2.18 -18.15 10.13
N SER A 120 -2.73 -17.25 9.30
CA SER A 120 -4.14 -17.33 8.88
C SER A 120 -4.28 -16.76 7.47
N PRO A 121 -3.64 -17.40 6.48
CA PRO A 121 -3.57 -16.80 5.14
C PRO A 121 -4.93 -16.60 4.49
N GLU A 122 -5.94 -17.33 4.91
CA GLU A 122 -7.28 -17.18 4.35
C GLU A 122 -7.92 -15.84 4.70
N PHE A 123 -7.37 -15.08 5.65
CA PHE A 123 -7.93 -13.79 6.06
C PHE A 123 -7.22 -12.60 5.45
N GLY A 124 -6.31 -12.81 4.53
CA GLY A 124 -5.61 -11.72 3.87
C GLY A 124 -6.48 -11.03 2.84
N GLY A 125 -5.99 -9.91 2.33
CA GLY A 125 -6.72 -9.12 1.34
C GLY A 125 -5.78 -8.56 0.28
N ARG A 126 -6.37 -7.99 -0.77
CA ARG A 126 -5.58 -7.38 -1.84
C ARG A 126 -6.36 -6.26 -2.51
N THR A 127 -5.61 -5.34 -3.13
CA THR A 127 -6.19 -4.29 -3.94
C THR A 127 -5.93 -4.57 -5.42
N GLU A 128 -6.63 -3.81 -6.26
CA GLU A 128 -6.36 -3.81 -7.70
C GLU A 128 -5.09 -3.01 -7.99
N THR A 129 -4.64 -3.14 -9.24
CA THR A 129 -3.55 -2.30 -9.73
C THR A 129 -4.10 -0.90 -10.02
N TYR A 130 -3.18 0.09 -10.15
CA TYR A 130 -3.57 1.40 -10.64
C TYR A 130 -2.69 1.78 -11.83
N GLU A 131 -3.20 2.69 -12.64
CA GLU A 131 -2.45 3.24 -13.77
C GLU A 131 -1.97 4.63 -13.41
N LEU A 132 -0.76 4.95 -13.83
CA LEU A 132 -0.18 6.25 -13.59
C LEU A 132 0.46 6.75 -14.87
N LYS A 133 -0.05 7.88 -15.36
CA LYS A 133 0.50 8.53 -16.53
C LYS A 133 1.41 9.66 -16.07
N VAL A 134 2.66 9.61 -16.49
CA VAL A 134 3.66 10.59 -16.07
C VAL A 134 4.05 11.45 -17.24
N ASN A 135 3.93 12.75 -17.06
CA ASN A 135 4.29 13.76 -18.06
C ASN A 135 5.51 14.53 -17.57
N ASN A 136 6.14 15.23 -18.52
CA ASN A 136 7.23 16.13 -18.16
C ASN A 136 6.70 17.46 -17.67
#